data_76a9201db5b1ec8a62ff867b6cbaaee3
#
_entry.id   76a9201db5b1ec8a62ff867b6cbaaee3
#
_cell.length_a   1.000
_cell.length_b   1.000
_cell.length_c   1.000
_cell.angle_alpha   90.00
_cell.angle_beta   90.00
_cell.angle_gamma   90.00
#
_symmetry.space_group_name_H-M   'P 1'
#
loop_
_entity.id
_entity.type
_entity.pdbx_description
1 polymer ?
#
loop_
_entity_poly.entity_id
_entity_poly.type
_entity_poly.pdbx_seq_one_letter_code
_entity_poly.pdbx_strand_id
1 'polypeptide(L)'
;MKTILITGIGGLTPRSIAKVIRRNHPEYRLIGCDIDKKAMGFFMKDLLDEYYICPKCTSDEYFPWIEKLVNERKIDYAFVQPECEIVEWGDYYEKNNRYPCPVFMGSKLLSVSLKDKSIMADLLKGTEFIPKTIKVTQLNPRYEDVEKEIGFPCWIRATEGTGGLGSLKLDDISSYKSWLFINANIPEFTVSEFLTGRHLANQMLYYNGEYVKGAALECAEYVMANTVPSHVTGNTHFGRFLNEDKINEFCDKCIKYLENKLNVKAHGILSFDLKEDKDGNIKVTEVNIRHMAYTGVMAEAGFDLIEDTIRIMEDKNCDNVVRNQYYHYKKPYVFLRDVDVEPILLESEEIFNK
;
A
#
# COMPACT_ATOMS: atom_id res chain seq x y z
N MET A 1 0.34 18.04 24.29
CA MET A 1 0.13 18.32 22.84
C MET A 1 1.27 17.64 22.10
N LYS A 2 0.97 16.76 21.15
CA LYS A 2 1.97 16.05 20.32
C LYS A 2 2.14 16.73 18.98
N THR A 3 3.33 16.66 18.42
CA THR A 3 3.63 17.16 17.08
C THR A 3 3.94 15.98 16.16
N ILE A 4 3.18 15.84 15.09
CA ILE A 4 3.29 14.71 14.16
C ILE A 4 3.71 15.20 12.78
N LEU A 5 4.75 14.58 12.23
CA LEU A 5 5.18 14.78 10.84
C LEU A 5 4.49 13.74 9.94
N ILE A 6 3.94 14.19 8.82
CA ILE A 6 3.37 13.32 7.79
C ILE A 6 4.06 13.63 6.48
N THR A 7 4.78 12.64 5.91
CA THR A 7 5.52 12.83 4.67
C THR A 7 4.67 12.50 3.44
N GLY A 8 5.00 13.11 2.29
CA GLY A 8 4.30 12.90 1.03
C GLY A 8 2.86 13.41 1.04
N ILE A 9 2.59 14.52 1.71
CA ILE A 9 1.22 15.01 2.02
C ILE A 9 0.38 15.36 0.77
N GLY A 10 0.97 15.42 -0.40
CA GLY A 10 0.25 15.51 -1.67
C GLY A 10 -0.52 14.25 -2.03
N GLY A 11 -0.11 13.09 -1.51
CA GLY A 11 -0.74 11.80 -1.78
C GLY A 11 -2.09 11.61 -1.07
N LEU A 12 -2.90 10.67 -1.59
CA LEU A 12 -4.22 10.33 -1.00
C LEU A 12 -4.08 9.73 0.40
N THR A 13 -3.16 8.79 0.58
CA THR A 13 -2.95 8.09 1.86
C THR A 13 -2.52 9.03 2.98
N PRO A 14 -1.45 9.84 2.84
CA PRO A 14 -1.04 10.75 3.92
C PRO A 14 -2.11 11.78 4.25
N ARG A 15 -2.87 12.27 3.27
CA ARG A 15 -4.03 13.16 3.54
C ARG A 15 -5.12 12.45 4.33
N SER A 16 -5.39 11.17 4.02
CA SER A 16 -6.35 10.35 4.76
C SER A 16 -5.90 10.17 6.22
N ILE A 17 -4.61 9.91 6.46
CA ILE A 17 -4.02 9.82 7.80
C ILE A 17 -4.18 11.15 8.55
N ALA A 18 -3.80 12.28 7.93
CA ALA A 18 -3.92 13.60 8.53
C ALA A 18 -5.36 13.92 8.98
N LYS A 19 -6.36 13.57 8.14
CA LYS A 19 -7.77 13.77 8.46
C LYS A 19 -8.23 12.96 9.67
N VAL A 20 -7.83 11.68 9.74
CA VAL A 20 -8.16 10.83 10.90
C VAL A 20 -7.53 11.38 12.17
N ILE A 21 -6.25 11.75 12.13
CA ILE A 21 -5.57 12.33 13.29
C ILE A 21 -6.25 13.65 13.69
N ARG A 22 -6.56 14.53 12.74
CA ARG A 22 -7.22 15.80 13.03
C ARG A 22 -8.60 15.61 13.67
N ARG A 23 -9.34 14.59 13.24
CA ARG A 23 -10.65 14.23 13.81
C ARG A 23 -10.53 13.68 15.23
N ASN A 24 -9.60 12.75 15.46
CA ASN A 24 -9.48 12.03 16.73
C ASN A 24 -8.70 12.83 17.78
N HIS A 25 -7.73 13.64 17.33
CA HIS A 25 -6.80 14.40 18.16
C HIS A 25 -6.70 15.85 17.66
N PRO A 26 -7.75 16.67 17.77
CA PRO A 26 -7.76 18.06 17.29
C PRO A 26 -6.69 18.92 17.97
N GLU A 27 -6.22 18.53 19.15
CA GLU A 27 -5.16 19.20 19.91
C GLU A 27 -3.75 18.88 19.40
N TYR A 28 -3.55 17.87 18.52
CA TYR A 28 -2.24 17.54 17.98
C TYR A 28 -1.85 18.53 16.88
N ARG A 29 -0.56 18.90 16.90
CA ARG A 29 0.02 19.73 15.84
C ARG A 29 0.45 18.83 14.68
N LEU A 30 -0.10 19.06 13.49
CA LEU A 30 0.23 18.31 12.28
C LEU A 30 1.12 19.13 11.36
N ILE A 31 2.26 18.55 11.01
CA ILE A 31 3.23 19.11 10.06
C ILE A 31 3.27 18.20 8.84
N GLY A 32 3.05 18.77 7.65
CA GLY A 32 3.16 18.04 6.39
C GLY A 32 4.43 18.37 5.63
N CYS A 33 5.04 17.42 4.93
CA CYS A 33 6.06 17.74 3.94
C CYS A 33 5.84 16.98 2.62
N ASP A 34 6.32 17.58 1.54
CA ASP A 34 6.29 17.00 0.20
C ASP A 34 7.38 17.64 -0.66
N ILE A 35 7.82 16.93 -1.70
CA ILE A 35 8.79 17.46 -2.69
C ILE A 35 8.14 18.42 -3.69
N ASP A 36 6.83 18.31 -3.90
CA ASP A 36 6.08 19.15 -4.84
C ASP A 36 5.45 20.35 -4.10
N LYS A 37 5.86 21.56 -4.47
CA LYS A 37 5.28 22.81 -3.95
C LYS A 37 3.77 22.95 -4.19
N LYS A 38 3.21 22.13 -5.10
CA LYS A 38 1.77 22.08 -5.42
C LYS A 38 1.07 20.92 -4.74
N ALA A 39 1.72 20.25 -3.76
CA ALA A 39 1.12 19.15 -3.02
C ALA A 39 -0.23 19.58 -2.43
N MET A 40 -1.30 18.87 -2.80
CA MET A 40 -2.68 19.25 -2.44
C MET A 40 -2.86 19.43 -0.93
N GLY A 41 -2.22 18.59 -0.12
CA GLY A 41 -2.33 18.69 1.35
C GLY A 41 -1.87 20.02 1.94
N PHE A 42 -1.01 20.78 1.25
CA PHE A 42 -0.56 22.11 1.70
C PHE A 42 -1.69 23.15 1.67
N PHE A 43 -2.65 22.97 0.78
CA PHE A 43 -3.72 23.92 0.50
C PHE A 43 -5.08 23.50 1.05
N MET A 44 -5.17 22.30 1.64
CA MET A 44 -6.40 21.84 2.28
C MET A 44 -6.59 22.58 3.60
N LYS A 45 -7.72 23.30 3.69
CA LYS A 45 -8.07 24.08 4.88
C LYS A 45 -8.12 23.18 6.11
N ASP A 46 -7.57 23.68 7.23
CA ASP A 46 -7.60 23.07 8.56
C ASP A 46 -6.99 21.63 8.63
N LEU A 47 -6.28 21.19 7.59
CA LEU A 47 -5.65 19.87 7.58
C LEU A 47 -4.33 19.87 8.37
N LEU A 48 -3.48 20.85 8.13
CA LEU A 48 -2.13 20.98 8.71
C LEU A 48 -2.00 22.29 9.48
N ASP A 49 -1.16 22.30 10.50
CA ASP A 49 -0.75 23.53 11.21
C ASP A 49 0.44 24.18 10.51
N GLU A 50 1.34 23.37 9.94
CA GLU A 50 2.50 23.82 9.17
C GLU A 50 2.77 22.85 8.01
N TYR A 51 3.43 23.36 6.95
CA TYR A 51 3.90 22.52 5.86
C TYR A 51 5.26 22.99 5.33
N TYR A 52 6.00 22.07 4.72
CA TYR A 52 7.34 22.32 4.21
C TYR A 52 7.58 21.60 2.89
N ILE A 53 8.28 22.24 1.97
CA ILE A 53 8.84 21.60 0.78
C ILE A 53 10.14 20.92 1.23
N CYS A 54 10.22 19.61 1.05
CA CYS A 54 11.40 18.81 1.43
C CYS A 54 12.29 18.50 0.23
N PRO A 55 13.59 18.24 0.43
CA PRO A 55 14.44 17.64 -0.58
C PRO A 55 13.92 16.25 -0.97
N LYS A 56 14.33 15.74 -2.15
CA LYS A 56 14.05 14.35 -2.53
C LYS A 56 14.74 13.40 -1.55
N CYS A 57 14.08 12.30 -1.18
CA CYS A 57 14.61 11.33 -0.21
C CYS A 57 15.96 10.70 -0.63
N THR A 58 16.25 10.67 -1.93
CA THR A 58 17.53 10.19 -2.49
C THR A 58 18.64 11.25 -2.52
N SER A 59 18.36 12.48 -2.05
CA SER A 59 19.35 13.55 -1.96
C SER A 59 20.10 13.49 -0.63
N ASP A 60 21.40 13.77 -0.65
CA ASP A 60 22.23 13.90 0.56
C ASP A 60 21.74 14.98 1.53
N GLU A 61 20.94 15.92 1.06
CA GLU A 61 20.34 16.99 1.87
C GLU A 61 19.13 16.52 2.70
N TYR A 62 18.51 15.39 2.35
CA TYR A 62 17.24 14.98 2.91
C TYR A 62 17.30 14.71 4.41
N PHE A 63 18.21 13.85 4.89
CA PHE A 63 18.30 13.53 6.31
C PHE A 63 18.81 14.69 7.16
N PRO A 64 19.81 15.48 6.76
CA PRO A 64 20.15 16.73 7.46
C PRO A 64 18.96 17.66 7.60
N TRP A 65 18.13 17.78 6.55
CA TRP A 65 16.92 18.58 6.58
C TRP A 65 15.85 18.01 7.52
N ILE A 66 15.58 16.68 7.49
CA ILE A 66 14.64 16.01 8.39
C ILE A 66 15.08 16.16 9.85
N GLU A 67 16.36 15.91 10.18
CA GLU A 67 16.87 16.05 11.54
C GLU A 67 16.72 17.48 12.06
N LYS A 68 17.01 18.47 11.21
CA LYS A 68 16.80 19.88 11.55
C LYS A 68 15.33 20.16 11.85
N LEU A 69 14.41 19.73 10.98
CA LEU A 69 12.98 19.92 11.15
C LEU A 69 12.47 19.25 12.44
N VAL A 70 12.89 18.01 12.70
CA VAL A 70 12.53 17.26 13.92
C VAL A 70 12.96 18.03 15.17
N ASN A 71 14.18 18.53 15.20
CA ASN A 71 14.71 19.26 16.36
C ASN A 71 14.05 20.64 16.55
N GLU A 72 13.89 21.42 15.49
CA GLU A 72 13.32 22.77 15.54
C GLU A 72 11.82 22.77 15.88
N ARG A 73 11.08 21.79 15.37
CA ARG A 73 9.63 21.68 15.55
C ARG A 73 9.24 20.74 16.69
N LYS A 74 10.21 20.07 17.32
CA LYS A 74 10.02 19.10 18.41
C LYS A 74 9.02 18.02 18.01
N ILE A 75 9.29 17.37 16.88
CA ILE A 75 8.43 16.32 16.34
C ILE A 75 8.50 15.09 17.23
N ASP A 76 7.34 14.65 17.73
CA ASP A 76 7.21 13.46 18.59
C ASP A 76 7.20 12.17 17.77
N TYR A 77 6.50 12.17 16.59
CA TYR A 77 6.31 10.99 15.75
C TYR A 77 6.29 11.37 14.27
N ALA A 78 6.61 10.39 13.39
CA ALA A 78 6.40 10.58 11.96
C ALA A 78 5.61 9.41 11.33
N PHE A 79 4.71 9.77 10.41
CA PHE A 79 4.10 8.86 9.45
C PHE A 79 4.81 9.01 8.12
N VAL A 80 5.73 8.09 7.83
CA VAL A 80 6.46 8.05 6.56
C VAL A 80 5.65 7.21 5.57
N GLN A 81 5.17 7.82 4.48
CA GLN A 81 4.22 7.17 3.58
C GLN A 81 4.74 6.90 2.16
N PRO A 82 5.55 7.76 1.52
CA PRO A 82 6.15 7.42 0.24
C PRO A 82 7.09 6.21 0.39
N GLU A 83 6.90 5.20 -0.44
CA GLU A 83 7.69 3.94 -0.34
C GLU A 83 9.18 4.15 -0.57
N CYS A 84 9.56 5.12 -1.41
CA CYS A 84 10.97 5.51 -1.55
C CYS A 84 11.53 6.05 -0.23
N GLU A 85 10.76 6.88 0.49
CA GLU A 85 11.19 7.39 1.80
C GLU A 85 11.30 6.27 2.83
N ILE A 86 10.36 5.32 2.86
CA ILE A 86 10.40 4.17 3.78
C ILE A 86 11.70 3.38 3.61
N VAL A 87 12.14 3.16 2.36
CA VAL A 87 13.41 2.48 2.08
C VAL A 87 14.60 3.31 2.58
N GLU A 88 14.63 4.61 2.29
CA GLU A 88 15.71 5.50 2.71
C GLU A 88 15.78 5.65 4.23
N TRP A 89 14.62 5.71 4.93
CA TRP A 89 14.58 5.71 6.38
C TRP A 89 15.10 4.38 6.95
N GLY A 90 14.85 3.26 6.29
CA GLY A 90 15.45 1.97 6.63
C GLY A 90 16.98 1.99 6.48
N ASP A 91 17.51 2.57 5.40
CA ASP A 91 18.94 2.80 5.19
C ASP A 91 19.54 3.68 6.28
N TYR A 92 18.84 4.75 6.64
CA TYR A 92 19.27 5.64 7.71
C TYR A 92 19.38 4.89 9.05
N TYR A 93 18.39 4.04 9.37
CA TYR A 93 18.42 3.22 10.58
C TYR A 93 19.58 2.25 10.60
N GLU A 94 19.86 1.55 9.49
CA GLU A 94 21.00 0.63 9.41
C GLU A 94 22.35 1.32 9.64
N LYS A 95 22.49 2.56 9.16
CA LYS A 95 23.72 3.37 9.32
C LYS A 95 23.88 3.97 10.72
N ASN A 96 22.78 4.37 11.35
CA ASN A 96 22.82 5.19 12.56
C ASN A 96 22.28 4.49 13.82
N ASN A 97 21.70 3.28 13.68
CA ASN A 97 21.02 2.51 14.71
C ASN A 97 19.90 3.31 15.43
N ARG A 98 19.32 4.27 14.75
CA ARG A 98 18.18 5.08 15.18
C ARG A 98 17.47 5.70 13.99
N TYR A 99 16.23 6.07 14.18
CA TYR A 99 15.51 6.97 13.26
C TYR A 99 15.67 8.44 13.70
N PRO A 100 15.43 9.43 12.81
CA PRO A 100 15.42 10.85 13.17
C PRO A 100 14.41 11.19 14.26
N CYS A 101 13.24 10.55 14.25
CA CYS A 101 12.22 10.56 15.29
C CYS A 101 11.49 9.21 15.32
N PRO A 102 10.68 8.90 16.36
CA PRO A 102 9.89 7.67 16.43
C PRO A 102 9.00 7.49 15.19
N VAL A 103 9.06 6.28 14.59
CA VAL A 103 8.26 5.83 13.46
C VAL A 103 7.84 4.38 13.68
N PHE A 104 6.74 3.97 13.06
CA PHE A 104 6.28 2.59 13.05
C PHE A 104 6.32 2.05 11.64
N MET A 105 7.40 1.33 11.30
CA MET A 105 7.66 0.85 9.94
C MET A 105 8.55 -0.39 9.97
N GLY A 106 8.50 -1.16 8.88
CA GLY A 106 9.26 -2.41 8.72
C GLY A 106 10.76 -2.19 8.49
N SER A 107 11.50 -3.32 8.54
CA SER A 107 12.92 -3.32 8.19
C SER A 107 13.12 -2.99 6.71
N LYS A 108 14.28 -2.43 6.37
CA LYS A 108 14.67 -2.15 4.98
C LYS A 108 14.58 -3.39 4.10
N LEU A 109 15.12 -4.53 4.56
CA LEU A 109 15.13 -5.75 3.76
C LEU A 109 13.71 -6.19 3.37
N LEU A 110 12.77 -6.21 4.32
CA LEU A 110 11.38 -6.53 4.04
C LEU A 110 10.76 -5.48 3.09
N SER A 111 11.03 -4.20 3.33
CA SER A 111 10.49 -3.09 2.55
C SER A 111 10.92 -3.15 1.07
N VAL A 112 12.21 -3.36 0.81
CA VAL A 112 12.74 -3.51 -0.55
C VAL A 112 12.17 -4.76 -1.23
N SER A 113 12.09 -5.87 -0.49
CA SER A 113 11.59 -7.15 -1.02
C SER A 113 10.11 -7.10 -1.42
N LEU A 114 9.30 -6.33 -0.73
CA LEU A 114 7.86 -6.20 -1.01
C LEU A 114 7.54 -5.10 -2.02
N LYS A 115 8.29 -4.00 -2.01
CA LYS A 115 8.08 -2.88 -2.95
C LYS A 115 8.33 -3.28 -4.40
N ASP A 116 9.36 -4.08 -4.65
CA ASP A 116 9.72 -4.55 -6.00
C ASP A 116 8.92 -5.80 -6.38
N LYS A 117 8.02 -5.64 -7.36
CA LYS A 117 7.11 -6.71 -7.80
C LYS A 117 7.88 -7.92 -8.38
N SER A 118 9.05 -7.70 -8.96
CA SER A 118 9.90 -8.74 -9.52
C SER A 118 10.59 -9.54 -8.40
N ILE A 119 11.15 -8.85 -7.40
CA ILE A 119 11.74 -9.50 -6.22
C ILE A 119 10.68 -10.29 -5.46
N MET A 120 9.51 -9.70 -5.22
CA MET A 120 8.40 -10.37 -4.56
C MET A 120 7.96 -11.63 -5.34
N ALA A 121 7.84 -11.54 -6.66
CA ALA A 121 7.49 -12.69 -7.50
C ALA A 121 8.54 -13.80 -7.42
N ASP A 122 9.84 -13.48 -7.42
CA ASP A 122 10.92 -14.47 -7.26
C ASP A 122 10.93 -15.10 -5.87
N LEU A 123 10.67 -14.32 -4.83
CA LEU A 123 10.56 -14.83 -3.45
C LEU A 123 9.39 -15.80 -3.29
N LEU A 124 8.24 -15.52 -3.92
CA LEU A 124 7.02 -16.33 -3.80
C LEU A 124 6.88 -17.37 -4.92
N LYS A 125 7.87 -17.48 -5.82
CA LYS A 125 7.83 -18.41 -6.95
C LYS A 125 7.61 -19.85 -6.51
N GLY A 126 6.66 -20.53 -7.17
CA GLY A 126 6.32 -21.92 -6.89
C GLY A 126 5.46 -22.13 -5.64
N THR A 127 5.02 -21.07 -4.99
CA THR A 127 4.03 -21.12 -3.90
C THR A 127 2.61 -20.92 -4.40
N GLU A 128 1.63 -21.19 -3.54
CA GLU A 128 0.22 -20.89 -3.80
C GLU A 128 -0.11 -19.37 -3.74
N PHE A 129 0.81 -18.54 -3.20
CA PHE A 129 0.53 -17.14 -2.91
C PHE A 129 0.43 -16.25 -4.14
N ILE A 130 1.14 -16.56 -5.23
CA ILE A 130 1.12 -15.75 -6.44
C ILE A 130 0.64 -16.56 -7.66
N PRO A 131 0.08 -15.90 -8.70
CA PRO A 131 -0.13 -16.55 -9.99
C PRO A 131 1.21 -16.95 -10.59
N LYS A 132 1.21 -17.92 -11.52
CA LYS A 132 2.41 -18.15 -12.32
C LYS A 132 2.83 -16.85 -12.97
N THR A 133 4.08 -16.51 -12.79
CA THR A 133 4.62 -15.21 -13.22
C THR A 133 6.02 -15.40 -13.79
N ILE A 134 6.29 -14.77 -14.91
CA ILE A 134 7.64 -14.69 -15.49
C ILE A 134 8.03 -13.23 -15.70
N LYS A 135 9.31 -12.97 -15.57
CA LYS A 135 9.93 -11.69 -15.86
C LYS A 135 10.37 -11.64 -17.32
N VAL A 136 10.08 -10.54 -17.98
CA VAL A 136 10.47 -10.30 -19.38
C VAL A 136 11.06 -8.89 -19.51
N THR A 137 11.95 -8.74 -20.49
CA THR A 137 12.54 -7.44 -20.82
C THR A 137 12.38 -7.16 -22.31
N GLN A 138 12.57 -5.91 -22.73
CA GLN A 138 12.57 -5.53 -24.14
C GLN A 138 13.61 -6.34 -24.95
N LEU A 139 14.77 -6.64 -24.33
CA LEU A 139 15.85 -7.42 -24.97
C LEU A 139 15.60 -8.93 -24.93
N ASN A 140 14.80 -9.41 -23.97
CA ASN A 140 14.45 -10.83 -23.82
C ASN A 140 12.94 -10.96 -23.54
N PRO A 141 12.09 -10.88 -24.58
CA PRO A 141 10.64 -10.91 -24.45
C PRO A 141 10.07 -12.30 -24.17
N ARG A 142 10.86 -13.38 -24.25
CA ARG A 142 10.48 -14.74 -23.86
C ARG A 142 9.16 -15.23 -24.46
N TYR A 143 8.92 -14.97 -25.74
CA TYR A 143 7.64 -15.25 -26.42
C TYR A 143 7.14 -16.69 -26.22
N GLU A 144 8.04 -17.68 -26.42
CA GLU A 144 7.72 -19.11 -26.29
C GLU A 144 7.39 -19.50 -24.85
N ASP A 145 8.11 -18.92 -23.87
CA ASP A 145 7.88 -19.18 -22.45
C ASP A 145 6.53 -18.58 -22.00
N VAL A 146 6.20 -17.36 -22.45
CA VAL A 146 4.91 -16.75 -22.17
C VAL A 146 3.77 -17.63 -22.68
N GLU A 147 3.86 -18.11 -23.92
CA GLU A 147 2.83 -18.94 -24.52
C GLU A 147 2.71 -20.31 -23.84
N LYS A 148 3.85 -20.93 -23.48
CA LYS A 148 3.91 -22.29 -22.93
C LYS A 148 3.64 -22.34 -21.43
N GLU A 149 4.22 -21.42 -20.64
CA GLU A 149 4.18 -21.47 -19.19
C GLU A 149 3.01 -20.67 -18.60
N ILE A 150 2.66 -19.54 -19.22
CA ILE A 150 1.57 -18.67 -18.75
C ILE A 150 0.29 -18.91 -19.54
N GLY A 151 0.38 -18.90 -20.88
CA GLY A 151 -0.76 -18.98 -21.77
C GLY A 151 -1.51 -17.65 -21.91
N PHE A 152 -2.60 -17.68 -22.69
CA PHE A 152 -3.47 -16.52 -22.90
C PHE A 152 -4.92 -16.84 -22.49
N PRO A 153 -5.68 -15.82 -21.98
CA PRO A 153 -5.23 -14.46 -21.74
C PRO A 153 -4.22 -14.36 -20.60
N CYS A 154 -3.27 -13.42 -20.71
CA CYS A 154 -2.31 -13.13 -19.65
C CYS A 154 -2.40 -11.67 -19.20
N TRP A 155 -1.80 -11.37 -18.06
CA TRP A 155 -1.66 -10.01 -17.53
C TRP A 155 -0.22 -9.56 -17.60
N ILE A 156 0.04 -8.43 -18.27
CA ILE A 156 1.35 -7.79 -18.28
C ILE A 156 1.32 -6.51 -17.45
N ARG A 157 2.43 -6.18 -16.79
CA ARG A 157 2.63 -4.90 -16.09
C ARG A 157 4.11 -4.56 -15.94
N ALA A 158 4.43 -3.27 -15.87
CA ALA A 158 5.77 -2.83 -15.54
C ALA A 158 6.18 -3.31 -14.13
N THR A 159 7.45 -3.66 -13.95
CA THR A 159 7.98 -4.09 -12.64
C THR A 159 8.01 -2.94 -11.65
N GLU A 160 8.25 -1.72 -12.13
CA GLU A 160 8.26 -0.49 -11.34
C GLU A 160 7.16 0.47 -11.80
N GLY A 161 6.74 1.35 -10.89
CA GLY A 161 5.72 2.37 -11.14
C GLY A 161 4.39 2.08 -10.42
N THR A 162 3.52 3.06 -10.46
CA THR A 162 2.20 3.07 -9.79
C THR A 162 1.09 3.35 -10.80
N GLY A 163 -0.18 3.22 -10.38
CA GLY A 163 -1.32 3.61 -11.21
C GLY A 163 -1.56 2.73 -12.43
N GLY A 164 -1.12 1.48 -12.42
CA GLY A 164 -1.33 0.55 -13.54
C GLY A 164 -0.41 0.78 -14.73
N LEU A 165 0.73 1.47 -14.55
CA LEU A 165 1.69 1.73 -15.63
C LEU A 165 2.07 0.44 -16.37
N GLY A 166 1.97 0.47 -17.70
CA GLY A 166 2.31 -0.66 -18.57
C GLY A 166 1.45 -1.90 -18.36
N SER A 167 0.31 -1.78 -17.69
CA SER A 167 -0.58 -2.91 -17.39
C SER A 167 -1.64 -3.10 -18.46
N LEU A 168 -1.81 -4.33 -18.92
CA LEU A 168 -2.88 -4.70 -19.83
C LEU A 168 -3.19 -6.21 -19.75
N LYS A 169 -4.45 -6.56 -19.98
CA LYS A 169 -4.84 -7.93 -20.36
C LYS A 169 -4.48 -8.16 -21.81
N LEU A 170 -3.75 -9.22 -22.09
CA LEU A 170 -3.35 -9.59 -23.44
C LEU A 170 -4.03 -10.94 -23.81
N ASP A 171 -4.69 -10.96 -24.95
CA ASP A 171 -5.52 -12.10 -25.35
C ASP A 171 -4.78 -13.12 -26.22
N ASP A 172 -3.63 -12.72 -26.82
CA ASP A 172 -2.83 -13.55 -27.70
C ASP A 172 -1.39 -13.04 -27.84
N ILE A 173 -0.56 -13.79 -28.55
CA ILE A 173 0.85 -13.48 -28.79
C ILE A 173 1.03 -12.20 -29.65
N SER A 174 0.06 -11.85 -30.49
CA SER A 174 0.13 -10.65 -31.33
C SER A 174 -0.07 -9.39 -30.49
N SER A 175 -1.05 -9.40 -29.61
CA SER A 175 -1.28 -8.32 -28.64
C SER A 175 -0.09 -8.15 -27.68
N TYR A 176 0.54 -9.27 -27.25
CA TYR A 176 1.74 -9.24 -26.44
C TYR A 176 2.92 -8.52 -27.14
N LYS A 177 3.20 -8.91 -28.40
CA LYS A 177 4.25 -8.26 -29.21
C LYS A 177 3.98 -6.77 -29.43
N SER A 178 2.73 -6.43 -29.75
CA SER A 178 2.30 -5.06 -29.96
C SER A 178 2.45 -4.21 -28.69
N TRP A 179 2.09 -4.77 -27.54
CA TRP A 179 2.20 -4.07 -26.26
C TRP A 179 3.65 -3.74 -25.87
N LEU A 180 4.57 -4.69 -26.05
CA LEU A 180 5.98 -4.46 -25.83
C LEU A 180 6.52 -3.35 -26.76
N PHE A 181 6.12 -3.39 -28.02
CA PHE A 181 6.54 -2.37 -28.99
C PHE A 181 6.04 -0.96 -28.64
N ILE A 182 4.78 -0.82 -28.26
CA ILE A 182 4.19 0.47 -27.88
C ILE A 182 4.84 1.01 -26.59
N ASN A 183 5.24 0.13 -25.68
CA ASN A 183 5.84 0.48 -24.41
C ASN A 183 7.37 0.27 -24.39
N ALA A 184 8.05 0.55 -25.50
CA ALA A 184 9.49 0.35 -25.65
C ALA A 184 10.35 1.14 -24.66
N ASN A 185 9.80 2.17 -24.03
CA ASN A 185 10.42 2.95 -22.97
C ASN A 185 10.39 2.27 -21.60
N ILE A 186 9.61 1.20 -21.42
CA ILE A 186 9.58 0.40 -20.19
C ILE A 186 10.57 -0.76 -20.36
N PRO A 187 11.64 -0.83 -19.56
CA PRO A 187 12.69 -1.83 -19.77
C PRO A 187 12.28 -3.24 -19.37
N GLU A 188 11.37 -3.36 -18.39
CA GLU A 188 11.07 -4.62 -17.75
C GLU A 188 9.61 -4.75 -17.33
N PHE A 189 9.06 -5.96 -17.54
CA PHE A 189 7.69 -6.31 -17.19
C PHE A 189 7.64 -7.64 -16.44
N THR A 190 6.59 -7.82 -15.67
CA THR A 190 6.09 -9.15 -15.26
C THR A 190 4.90 -9.54 -16.13
N VAL A 191 4.90 -10.81 -16.58
CA VAL A 191 3.76 -11.44 -17.27
C VAL A 191 3.25 -12.57 -16.40
N SER A 192 1.97 -12.55 -16.09
CA SER A 192 1.34 -13.53 -15.19
C SER A 192 0.03 -14.07 -15.76
N GLU A 193 -0.46 -15.16 -15.18
CA GLU A 193 -1.82 -15.66 -15.43
C GLU A 193 -2.83 -14.53 -15.21
N PHE A 194 -3.85 -14.47 -16.10
CA PHE A 194 -4.93 -13.50 -15.95
C PHE A 194 -5.94 -13.98 -14.92
N LEU A 195 -6.03 -13.25 -13.81
CA LEU A 195 -6.94 -13.55 -12.72
C LEU A 195 -8.31 -12.91 -12.98
N THR A 196 -9.39 -13.68 -12.86
CA THR A 196 -10.76 -13.28 -13.27
C THR A 196 -11.70 -12.99 -12.11
N GLY A 197 -11.34 -13.37 -10.89
CA GLY A 197 -12.20 -13.22 -9.72
C GLY A 197 -12.17 -11.81 -9.09
N ARG A 198 -12.66 -11.72 -7.87
CA ARG A 198 -12.77 -10.45 -7.13
C ARG A 198 -11.41 -9.80 -6.92
N HIS A 199 -11.36 -8.47 -6.98
CA HIS A 199 -10.24 -7.70 -6.44
C HIS A 199 -10.44 -7.54 -4.95
N LEU A 200 -9.50 -8.01 -4.16
CA LEU A 200 -9.54 -7.94 -2.71
C LEU A 200 -8.37 -7.11 -2.21
N ALA A 201 -8.51 -6.56 -1.04
CA ALA A 201 -7.41 -5.93 -0.32
C ALA A 201 -7.47 -6.31 1.16
N ASN A 202 -6.31 -6.24 1.80
CA ASN A 202 -6.19 -6.48 3.23
C ASN A 202 -5.19 -5.50 3.82
N GLN A 203 -5.51 -4.90 4.97
CA GLN A 203 -4.56 -4.14 5.78
C GLN A 203 -4.27 -4.86 7.07
N MET A 204 -2.99 -4.97 7.42
CA MET A 204 -2.52 -5.70 8.58
C MET A 204 -1.53 -4.89 9.38
N LEU A 205 -1.56 -5.07 10.68
CA LEU A 205 -0.57 -4.56 11.63
C LEU A 205 0.26 -5.71 12.19
N TYR A 206 1.56 -5.62 12.04
CA TYR A 206 2.54 -6.53 12.64
C TYR A 206 3.41 -5.79 13.66
N TYR A 207 3.69 -6.44 14.77
CA TYR A 207 4.62 -5.95 15.79
C TYR A 207 5.67 -7.00 16.11
N ASN A 208 6.91 -6.80 15.67
CA ASN A 208 8.06 -7.70 15.90
C ASN A 208 7.79 -9.18 15.53
N GLY A 209 7.14 -9.42 14.39
CA GLY A 209 6.81 -10.74 13.89
C GLY A 209 5.47 -11.29 14.42
N GLU A 210 4.80 -10.61 15.33
CA GLU A 210 3.48 -10.98 15.78
C GLU A 210 2.41 -10.33 14.91
N TYR A 211 1.45 -11.12 14.43
CA TYR A 211 0.23 -10.62 13.84
C TYR A 211 -0.63 -9.96 14.93
N VAL A 212 -0.91 -8.69 14.80
CA VAL A 212 -1.70 -7.94 15.77
C VAL A 212 -3.17 -7.91 15.35
N LYS A 213 -3.45 -7.41 14.18
CA LYS A 213 -4.80 -7.37 13.59
C LYS A 213 -4.75 -7.14 12.08
N GLY A 214 -5.85 -7.47 11.40
CA GLY A 214 -6.05 -7.19 10.00
C GLY A 214 -7.52 -7.16 9.64
N ALA A 215 -7.83 -6.49 8.54
CA ALA A 215 -9.18 -6.39 8.00
C ALA A 215 -9.15 -6.43 6.48
N ALA A 216 -10.17 -7.05 5.91
CA ALA A 216 -10.31 -7.27 4.49
C ALA A 216 -11.39 -6.40 3.86
N LEU A 217 -11.24 -6.12 2.57
CA LEU A 217 -12.25 -5.47 1.74
C LEU A 217 -12.16 -5.94 0.28
N GLU A 218 -13.22 -5.70 -0.47
CA GLU A 218 -13.27 -5.85 -1.93
C GLU A 218 -13.14 -4.47 -2.59
N CYS A 219 -12.25 -4.35 -3.56
CA CYS A 219 -12.11 -3.20 -4.45
C CYS A 219 -12.96 -3.45 -5.71
N ALA A 220 -14.27 -3.17 -5.63
CA ALA A 220 -15.22 -3.58 -6.66
C ALA A 220 -15.12 -2.73 -7.93
N GLU A 221 -14.87 -1.41 -7.79
CA GLU A 221 -14.73 -0.50 -8.92
C GLU A 221 -13.58 0.48 -8.69
N TYR A 222 -12.94 0.92 -9.78
CA TYR A 222 -11.85 1.89 -9.74
C TYR A 222 -12.30 3.25 -10.27
N VAL A 223 -11.77 4.31 -9.66
CA VAL A 223 -11.94 5.69 -10.15
C VAL A 223 -11.40 5.77 -11.58
N MET A 224 -12.18 6.35 -12.50
CA MET A 224 -11.79 6.55 -13.91
C MET A 224 -11.35 5.25 -14.63
N ALA A 225 -11.86 4.09 -14.24
CA ALA A 225 -11.49 2.79 -14.84
C ALA A 225 -11.66 2.77 -16.37
N ASN A 226 -12.69 3.43 -16.89
CA ASN A 226 -12.98 3.47 -18.32
C ASN A 226 -12.01 4.36 -19.15
N THR A 227 -11.12 5.10 -18.50
CA THR A 227 -10.17 5.98 -19.18
C THR A 227 -8.82 5.31 -19.46
N VAL A 228 -8.60 4.12 -18.91
CA VAL A 228 -7.37 3.35 -19.09
C VAL A 228 -7.65 1.98 -19.72
N PRO A 229 -6.80 1.50 -20.64
CA PRO A 229 -7.03 0.23 -21.34
C PRO A 229 -7.10 -0.99 -20.41
N SER A 230 -6.40 -0.94 -19.27
CA SER A 230 -6.38 -2.00 -18.26
C SER A 230 -7.63 -2.04 -17.38
N HIS A 231 -8.43 -0.98 -17.37
CA HIS A 231 -9.51 -0.71 -16.39
C HIS A 231 -9.04 -0.73 -14.92
N VAL A 232 -7.73 -0.71 -14.66
CA VAL A 232 -7.14 -0.71 -13.31
C VAL A 232 -6.32 0.57 -13.12
N THR A 233 -6.78 1.45 -12.24
CA THR A 233 -6.12 2.73 -11.93
C THR A 233 -5.45 2.73 -10.56
N GLY A 234 -5.60 1.65 -9.77
CA GLY A 234 -5.07 1.56 -8.41
C GLY A 234 -5.82 2.43 -7.39
N ASN A 235 -6.87 3.15 -7.80
CA ASN A 235 -7.69 3.98 -6.91
C ASN A 235 -9.12 3.43 -6.86
N THR A 236 -9.47 2.76 -5.78
CA THR A 236 -10.81 2.21 -5.58
C THR A 236 -11.85 3.33 -5.52
N HIS A 237 -12.88 3.23 -6.36
CA HIS A 237 -14.07 4.08 -6.34
C HIS A 237 -15.13 3.52 -5.40
N PHE A 238 -15.53 2.28 -5.64
CA PHE A 238 -16.51 1.55 -4.83
C PHE A 238 -15.87 0.33 -4.19
N GLY A 239 -16.01 0.19 -2.87
CA GLY A 239 -15.49 -0.95 -2.13
C GLY A 239 -16.47 -1.47 -1.10
N ARG A 240 -16.33 -2.76 -0.76
CA ARG A 240 -17.12 -3.46 0.27
C ARG A 240 -16.22 -3.94 1.37
N PHE A 241 -16.55 -3.69 2.61
CA PHE A 241 -15.86 -4.28 3.75
C PHE A 241 -16.28 -5.74 3.93
N LEU A 242 -15.31 -6.62 4.19
CA LEU A 242 -15.53 -8.06 4.24
C LEU A 242 -15.17 -8.63 5.61
N ASN A 243 -16.02 -9.54 6.10
CA ASN A 243 -15.77 -10.36 7.29
C ASN A 243 -15.41 -11.80 6.86
N GLU A 244 -14.37 -11.93 6.04
CA GLU A 244 -13.90 -13.21 5.50
C GLU A 244 -12.50 -13.54 6.06
N ASP A 245 -12.45 -14.32 7.14
CA ASP A 245 -11.21 -14.68 7.85
C ASP A 245 -10.17 -15.33 6.94
N LYS A 246 -10.61 -16.10 5.94
CA LYS A 246 -9.73 -16.74 4.96
C LYS A 246 -8.77 -15.76 4.25
N ILE A 247 -9.18 -14.48 4.09
CA ILE A 247 -8.34 -13.45 3.46
C ILE A 247 -7.22 -13.04 4.42
N ASN A 248 -7.55 -12.80 5.69
CA ASN A 248 -6.58 -12.48 6.74
C ASN A 248 -5.59 -13.64 6.94
N GLU A 249 -6.10 -14.88 7.02
CA GLU A 249 -5.29 -16.10 7.18
C GLU A 249 -4.33 -16.29 6.01
N PHE A 250 -4.80 -16.08 4.78
CA PHE A 250 -3.97 -16.19 3.58
C PHE A 250 -2.82 -15.18 3.60
N CYS A 251 -3.13 -13.91 3.94
CA CYS A 251 -2.12 -12.87 4.03
C CYS A 251 -1.10 -13.14 5.16
N ASP A 252 -1.56 -13.58 6.34
CA ASP A 252 -0.67 -13.94 7.45
C ASP A 252 0.25 -15.11 7.07
N LYS A 253 -0.27 -16.16 6.45
CA LYS A 253 0.54 -17.27 5.94
C LYS A 253 1.60 -16.80 4.95
N CYS A 254 1.24 -15.87 4.05
CA CYS A 254 2.19 -15.29 3.11
C CYS A 254 3.30 -14.52 3.82
N ILE A 255 2.98 -13.67 4.80
CA ILE A 255 3.98 -12.93 5.59
C ILE A 255 4.86 -13.88 6.38
N LYS A 256 4.31 -14.91 7.03
CA LYS A 256 5.09 -15.93 7.76
C LYS A 256 6.07 -16.68 6.84
N TYR A 257 5.63 -16.98 5.63
CA TYR A 257 6.53 -17.58 4.63
C TYR A 257 7.70 -16.62 4.28
N LEU A 258 7.42 -15.34 4.05
CA LEU A 258 8.43 -14.33 3.73
C LEU A 258 9.37 -14.05 4.91
N GLU A 259 8.85 -13.98 6.15
CA GLU A 259 9.67 -13.86 7.36
C GLU A 259 10.72 -14.98 7.45
N ASN A 260 10.28 -16.22 7.23
CA ASN A 260 11.17 -17.39 7.27
C ASN A 260 12.19 -17.35 6.13
N LYS A 261 11.76 -16.99 4.92
CA LYS A 261 12.64 -16.98 3.74
C LYS A 261 13.69 -15.88 3.79
N LEU A 262 13.33 -14.71 4.33
CA LEU A 262 14.22 -13.55 4.45
C LEU A 262 14.96 -13.50 5.79
N ASN A 263 14.60 -14.35 6.74
CA ASN A 263 15.08 -14.30 8.14
C ASN A 263 14.88 -12.92 8.77
N VAL A 264 13.68 -12.37 8.62
CA VAL A 264 13.28 -11.08 9.19
C VAL A 264 11.97 -11.22 9.95
N LYS A 265 11.67 -10.26 10.82
CA LYS A 265 10.37 -10.14 11.48
C LYS A 265 9.55 -9.04 10.83
N ALA A 266 8.31 -9.33 10.52
CA ALA A 266 7.36 -8.32 10.05
C ALA A 266 7.09 -7.31 11.17
N HIS A 267 7.09 -6.03 10.82
CA HIS A 267 6.84 -4.92 11.73
C HIS A 267 6.27 -3.74 10.93
N GLY A 268 5.26 -3.07 11.46
CA GLY A 268 4.60 -1.97 10.74
C GLY A 268 3.28 -2.35 10.10
N ILE A 269 2.80 -1.48 9.24
CA ILE A 269 1.58 -1.68 8.47
C ILE A 269 1.94 -2.32 7.13
N LEU A 270 1.31 -3.45 6.83
CA LEU A 270 1.40 -4.13 5.54
C LEU A 270 0.03 -4.14 4.89
N SER A 271 -0.02 -3.84 3.61
CA SER A 271 -1.28 -3.76 2.86
C SER A 271 -1.18 -4.58 1.59
N PHE A 272 -2.06 -5.56 1.46
CA PHE A 272 -2.12 -6.46 0.33
C PHE A 272 -3.12 -5.98 -0.72
N ASP A 273 -2.71 -6.00 -1.97
CA ASP A 273 -3.59 -6.05 -3.12
C ASP A 273 -3.66 -7.51 -3.60
N LEU A 274 -4.88 -8.02 -3.69
CA LEU A 274 -5.16 -9.42 -3.94
C LEU A 274 -6.12 -9.57 -5.11
N LYS A 275 -6.08 -10.71 -5.77
CA LYS A 275 -7.11 -11.06 -6.76
C LYS A 275 -7.39 -12.56 -6.71
N GLU A 276 -8.65 -12.94 -6.81
CA GLU A 276 -9.04 -14.34 -6.93
C GLU A 276 -8.81 -14.85 -8.35
N ASP A 277 -8.39 -16.09 -8.49
CA ASP A 277 -8.38 -16.80 -9.75
C ASP A 277 -9.80 -17.28 -10.14
N LYS A 278 -9.92 -18.00 -11.26
CA LYS A 278 -11.21 -18.53 -11.75
C LYS A 278 -11.88 -19.50 -10.77
N ASP A 279 -11.12 -20.14 -9.89
CA ASP A 279 -11.57 -21.13 -8.93
C ASP A 279 -11.81 -20.54 -7.55
N GLY A 280 -11.63 -19.22 -7.39
CA GLY A 280 -11.81 -18.49 -6.15
C GLY A 280 -10.60 -18.55 -5.19
N ASN A 281 -9.44 -19.05 -5.66
CA ASN A 281 -8.23 -19.03 -4.86
C ASN A 281 -7.61 -17.64 -4.86
N ILE A 282 -7.24 -17.16 -3.69
CA ILE A 282 -6.64 -15.83 -3.50
C ILE A 282 -5.19 -15.85 -4.01
N LYS A 283 -4.79 -14.79 -4.70
CA LYS A 283 -3.41 -14.54 -5.14
C LYS A 283 -2.98 -13.13 -4.76
N VAL A 284 -1.75 -13.00 -4.29
CA VAL A 284 -1.10 -11.71 -4.05
C VAL A 284 -0.73 -11.10 -5.40
N THR A 285 -1.14 -9.87 -5.61
CA THR A 285 -0.72 -9.07 -6.77
C THR A 285 0.30 -8.01 -6.39
N GLU A 286 0.21 -7.45 -5.18
CA GLU A 286 1.13 -6.45 -4.65
C GLU A 286 1.06 -6.44 -3.12
N VAL A 287 2.17 -6.10 -2.46
CA VAL A 287 2.19 -5.81 -1.02
C VAL A 287 2.81 -4.44 -0.81
N ASN A 288 2.02 -3.53 -0.26
CA ASN A 288 2.45 -2.18 0.10
C ASN A 288 2.89 -2.17 1.57
N ILE A 289 4.00 -1.49 1.84
CA ILE A 289 4.63 -1.40 3.17
C ILE A 289 4.15 -0.20 3.99
N ARG A 290 2.94 0.24 3.74
CA ARG A 290 2.31 1.45 4.29
C ARG A 290 0.79 1.31 4.35
N HIS A 291 0.15 2.32 4.89
CA HIS A 291 -1.30 2.47 4.80
C HIS A 291 -1.80 2.60 3.35
N MET A 292 -3.05 2.25 3.12
CA MET A 292 -3.75 2.43 1.85
C MET A 292 -4.58 3.72 1.84
N ALA A 293 -4.98 4.16 0.64
CA ALA A 293 -5.71 5.41 0.49
C ALA A 293 -7.09 5.43 1.17
N TYR A 294 -7.68 4.26 1.41
CA TYR A 294 -8.96 4.08 2.12
C TYR A 294 -8.81 3.83 3.63
N THR A 295 -7.60 3.98 4.20
CA THR A 295 -7.37 3.75 5.64
C THR A 295 -8.29 4.62 6.52
N GLY A 296 -8.68 5.84 6.05
CA GLY A 296 -9.59 6.72 6.77
C GLY A 296 -11.01 6.17 6.90
N VAL A 297 -11.58 5.62 5.83
CA VAL A 297 -12.92 5.00 5.90
C VAL A 297 -12.89 3.67 6.66
N MET A 298 -11.77 2.94 6.67
CA MET A 298 -11.59 1.79 7.55
C MET A 298 -11.63 2.22 9.02
N ALA A 299 -10.98 3.34 9.37
CA ALA A 299 -11.03 3.92 10.70
C ALA A 299 -12.45 4.32 11.10
N GLU A 300 -13.23 4.91 10.18
CA GLU A 300 -14.66 5.23 10.40
C GLU A 300 -15.52 3.99 10.64
N ALA A 301 -15.21 2.91 9.93
CA ALA A 301 -15.86 1.61 10.12
C ALA A 301 -15.39 0.87 11.39
N GLY A 302 -14.48 1.47 12.18
CA GLY A 302 -13.97 0.97 13.45
C GLY A 302 -12.64 0.22 13.38
N PHE A 303 -12.02 0.07 12.21
CA PHE A 303 -10.68 -0.49 12.04
C PHE A 303 -9.65 0.64 11.90
N ASP A 304 -9.26 1.23 13.02
CA ASP A 304 -8.38 2.39 13.07
C ASP A 304 -6.92 2.01 13.34
N LEU A 305 -6.17 1.70 12.27
CA LEU A 305 -4.74 1.43 12.35
C LEU A 305 -3.90 2.69 12.57
N ILE A 306 -4.47 3.87 12.33
CA ILE A 306 -3.76 5.14 12.54
C ILE A 306 -3.65 5.39 14.05
N GLU A 307 -4.77 5.23 14.75
CA GLU A 307 -4.81 5.31 16.21
C GLU A 307 -3.91 4.24 16.86
N ASP A 308 -3.98 2.99 16.37
CA ASP A 308 -3.12 1.91 16.87
C ASP A 308 -1.62 2.23 16.66
N THR A 309 -1.27 2.82 15.51
CA THR A 309 0.10 3.25 15.22
C THR A 309 0.57 4.34 16.18
N ILE A 310 -0.29 5.31 16.50
CA ILE A 310 0.02 6.37 17.49
C ILE A 310 0.28 5.73 18.85
N ARG A 311 -0.60 4.86 19.34
CA ARG A 311 -0.44 4.16 20.63
C ARG A 311 0.86 3.37 20.70
N ILE A 312 1.21 2.64 19.65
CA ILE A 312 2.47 1.90 19.59
C ILE A 312 3.68 2.83 19.68
N MET A 313 3.65 3.97 19.00
CA MET A 313 4.75 4.94 19.06
C MET A 313 4.84 5.64 20.43
N GLU A 314 3.70 5.91 21.08
CA GLU A 314 3.65 6.49 22.41
C GLU A 314 4.19 5.54 23.49
N ASP A 315 3.68 4.33 23.52
CA ASP A 315 3.98 3.34 24.56
C ASP A 315 5.29 2.59 24.29
N LYS A 316 5.81 2.68 23.07
CA LYS A 316 6.96 1.89 22.54
C LYS A 316 6.75 0.38 22.68
N ASN A 317 5.51 -0.04 22.73
CA ASN A 317 5.06 -1.43 22.76
C ASN A 317 3.67 -1.54 22.13
N CYS A 318 3.08 -2.73 22.12
CA CYS A 318 1.78 -3.01 21.52
C CYS A 318 0.72 -3.46 22.54
N ASP A 319 0.90 -3.11 23.82
CA ASP A 319 0.06 -3.66 24.92
C ASP A 319 -1.34 -3.05 24.92
N ASN A 320 -1.48 -1.80 24.48
CA ASN A 320 -2.75 -1.09 24.37
C ASN A 320 -3.47 -1.32 23.02
N VAL A 321 -2.97 -2.22 22.20
CA VAL A 321 -3.61 -2.61 20.93
C VAL A 321 -4.13 -4.03 21.03
N VAL A 322 -5.37 -4.27 20.60
CA VAL A 322 -5.98 -5.61 20.59
C VAL A 322 -5.21 -6.51 19.61
N ARG A 323 -4.66 -7.62 20.12
CA ARG A 323 -3.80 -8.56 19.39
C ARG A 323 -4.57 -9.78 18.87
N ASN A 324 -4.00 -10.42 17.85
CA ASN A 324 -4.51 -11.69 17.28
C ASN A 324 -5.99 -11.62 16.90
N GLN A 325 -6.41 -10.49 16.32
CA GLN A 325 -7.77 -10.25 15.92
C GLN A 325 -7.89 -10.12 14.39
N TYR A 326 -8.64 -11.02 13.78
CA TYR A 326 -9.23 -10.78 12.46
C TYR A 326 -10.44 -9.89 12.68
N TYR A 327 -10.32 -8.64 12.21
CA TYR A 327 -11.34 -7.64 12.51
C TYR A 327 -12.62 -7.91 11.72
N HIS A 328 -13.74 -7.95 12.44
CA HIS A 328 -15.06 -8.05 11.86
C HIS A 328 -15.82 -6.73 12.01
N TYR A 329 -16.23 -6.20 10.89
CA TYR A 329 -17.08 -5.01 10.84
C TYR A 329 -18.47 -5.34 11.41
N LYS A 330 -19.03 -4.43 12.21
CA LYS A 330 -20.30 -4.62 12.90
C LYS A 330 -21.52 -4.68 11.96
N LYS A 331 -21.37 -4.10 10.78
CA LYS A 331 -22.40 -4.02 9.74
C LYS A 331 -21.77 -4.25 8.37
N PRO A 332 -22.55 -4.61 7.35
CA PRO A 332 -22.08 -4.71 5.98
C PRO A 332 -21.87 -3.31 5.38
N TYR A 333 -20.75 -2.70 5.70
CA TYR A 333 -20.38 -1.38 5.17
C TYR A 333 -19.87 -1.46 3.74
N VAL A 334 -20.12 -0.38 3.01
CA VAL A 334 -19.49 -0.07 1.72
C VAL A 334 -18.91 1.34 1.79
N PHE A 335 -18.07 1.69 0.84
CA PHE A 335 -17.56 3.05 0.73
C PHE A 335 -17.51 3.50 -0.72
N LEU A 336 -17.67 4.80 -0.91
CA LEU A 336 -17.48 5.50 -2.17
C LEU A 336 -16.32 6.48 -2.03
N ARG A 337 -15.48 6.54 -3.07
CA ARG A 337 -14.40 7.51 -3.17
C ARG A 337 -14.35 8.08 -4.57
N ASP A 338 -14.01 9.34 -4.66
CA ASP A 338 -13.70 10.02 -5.92
C ASP A 338 -12.52 10.96 -5.71
N VAL A 339 -12.05 11.59 -6.80
CA VAL A 339 -10.86 12.46 -6.76
C VAL A 339 -11.13 13.80 -6.05
N ASP A 340 -12.34 14.31 -6.15
CA ASP A 340 -12.70 15.66 -5.68
C ASP A 340 -13.56 15.67 -4.42
N VAL A 341 -13.87 14.51 -3.87
CA VAL A 341 -14.74 14.40 -2.68
C VAL A 341 -14.10 13.60 -1.56
N GLU A 342 -14.56 13.86 -0.34
CA GLU A 342 -14.23 12.99 0.79
C GLU A 342 -14.85 11.61 0.60
N PRO A 343 -14.17 10.54 1.03
CA PRO A 343 -14.77 9.22 1.06
C PRO A 343 -16.06 9.20 1.87
N ILE A 344 -17.07 8.52 1.36
CA ILE A 344 -18.36 8.34 2.02
C ILE A 344 -18.48 6.89 2.48
N LEU A 345 -18.74 6.71 3.77
CA LEU A 345 -19.08 5.42 4.38
C LEU A 345 -20.60 5.27 4.46
N LEU A 346 -21.11 4.15 3.97
CA LEU A 346 -22.55 3.85 3.92
C LEU A 346 -22.79 2.44 4.45
N GLU A 347 -23.98 2.20 4.98
CA GLU A 347 -24.47 0.84 5.14
C GLU A 347 -24.91 0.31 3.76
N SER A 348 -24.73 -0.98 3.50
CA SER A 348 -25.05 -1.55 2.18
C SER A 348 -26.50 -1.29 1.76
N GLU A 349 -27.43 -1.33 2.73
CA GLU A 349 -28.85 -1.12 2.48
C GLU A 349 -29.16 0.30 1.95
N GLU A 350 -28.35 1.29 2.25
CA GLU A 350 -28.56 2.66 1.77
C GLU A 350 -28.37 2.79 0.25
N ILE A 351 -27.62 1.86 -0.36
CA ILE A 351 -27.41 1.83 -1.81
C ILE A 351 -28.34 0.82 -2.50
N PHE A 352 -28.44 -0.40 -1.94
CA PHE A 352 -29.03 -1.52 -2.67
C PHE A 352 -30.54 -1.69 -2.46
N ASN A 353 -31.13 -0.98 -1.51
CA ASN A 353 -32.57 -0.99 -1.24
C ASN A 353 -33.32 0.26 -1.77
N LYS A 354 -32.67 1.07 -2.60
CA LYS A 354 -33.29 2.25 -3.25
C LYS A 354 -33.84 1.91 -4.61
#